data_d181cc307662ac4f0d6825ac5390dc48
#
_entry.id   d181cc307662ac4f0d6825ac5390dc48
#
_cell.length_a   1.000
_cell.length_b   1.000
_cell.length_c   1.000
_cell.angle_alpha   90.00
_cell.angle_beta   90.00
_cell.angle_gamma   90.00
#
_symmetry.space_group_name_H-M   'P 1'
#
loop_
_entity.id
_entity.type
_entity.pdbx_description
1 polymer ?
#
loop_
_entity_poly.entity_id
_entity_poly.type
_entity_poly.pdbx_seq_one_letter_code
_entity_poly.pdbx_strand_id
1 'polypeptide(L)'
;MRYKSFYIKIKSVDNLIRQDKQGSDICCKGYEVEIFDSEEKLKLDEISIAVGFEILKEDIYEAEQLIKDYIDCEEKEYVYMIDEHEALNLQNR
;
A
#
# COMPACT_ATOMS: atom_id res chain seq x y z
N MET A 1 -6.12 9.90 -0.37
CA MET A 1 -4.90 10.49 0.23
C MET A 1 -3.82 10.61 -0.84
N ARG A 2 -3.07 11.70 -0.80
CA ARG A 2 -1.92 11.87 -1.70
C ARG A 2 -0.65 12.01 -0.88
N TYR A 3 0.42 11.38 -1.34
CA TYR A 3 1.73 11.51 -0.74
C TYR A 3 2.79 11.51 -1.83
N LYS A 4 3.62 12.56 -1.86
CA LYS A 4 4.56 12.79 -2.97
C LYS A 4 3.79 12.78 -4.29
N SER A 5 4.24 12.02 -5.29
CA SER A 5 3.59 11.91 -6.59
C SER A 5 2.60 10.74 -6.67
N PHE A 6 2.19 10.20 -5.54
CA PHE A 6 1.37 8.99 -5.50
C PHE A 6 -0.02 9.26 -4.95
N TYR A 7 -0.99 8.52 -5.46
CA TYR A 7 -2.35 8.52 -4.96
C TYR A 7 -2.62 7.22 -4.20
N ILE A 8 -3.21 7.33 -3.01
CA ILE A 8 -3.34 6.21 -2.09
C ILE A 8 -4.79 6.05 -1.70
N LYS A 9 -5.31 4.84 -1.86
CA LYS A 9 -6.65 4.46 -1.40
C LYS A 9 -6.51 3.58 -0.17
N ILE A 10 -7.20 3.94 0.90
CA ILE A 10 -7.18 3.23 2.17
C ILE A 10 -8.60 2.78 2.49
N LYS A 11 -8.77 1.50 2.81
CA LYS A 11 -10.05 0.90 3.14
C LYS A 11 -9.94 0.16 4.46
N SER A 12 -10.84 0.44 5.40
CA SER A 12 -10.96 -0.33 6.65
C SER A 12 -11.53 -1.70 6.35
N VAL A 13 -10.93 -2.73 6.91
CA VAL A 13 -11.36 -4.12 6.76
C VAL A 13 -11.29 -4.84 8.10
N ASP A 14 -12.02 -5.94 8.23
CA ASP A 14 -12.03 -6.75 9.45
C ASP A 14 -11.70 -8.23 9.20
N ASN A 15 -11.16 -8.54 8.04
CA ASN A 15 -10.94 -9.91 7.59
C ASN A 15 -9.52 -10.18 7.12
N LEU A 16 -8.55 -9.45 7.64
CA LEU A 16 -7.13 -9.70 7.33
C LEU A 16 -6.65 -10.94 8.08
N ILE A 17 -5.84 -11.76 7.41
CA ILE A 17 -5.28 -12.96 8.01
C ILE A 17 -3.80 -12.74 8.30
N ARG A 18 -3.40 -13.03 9.53
CA ARG A 18 -2.00 -13.04 9.96
C ARG A 18 -1.75 -14.32 10.73
N GLN A 19 -0.51 -14.71 10.84
CA GLN A 19 -0.14 -15.89 11.62
C GLN A 19 0.47 -15.47 12.96
N ASP A 20 0.08 -16.18 14.03
CA ASP A 20 0.69 -16.00 15.34
C ASP A 20 2.07 -16.69 15.39
N LYS A 21 2.72 -16.66 16.55
CA LYS A 21 4.04 -17.27 16.75
C LYS A 21 4.06 -18.78 16.54
N GLN A 22 2.91 -19.41 16.63
CA GLN A 22 2.75 -20.86 16.49
C GLN A 22 2.32 -21.27 15.09
N GLY A 23 2.16 -20.28 14.19
CA GLY A 23 1.75 -20.51 12.81
C GLY A 23 0.24 -20.66 12.61
N SER A 24 -0.54 -20.36 13.62
CA SER A 24 -2.01 -20.40 13.54
C SER A 24 -2.55 -19.12 12.92
N ASP A 25 -3.56 -19.24 12.05
CA ASP A 25 -4.19 -18.09 11.41
C ASP A 25 -5.05 -17.30 12.40
N ILE A 26 -4.87 -15.99 12.38
CA ILE A 26 -5.65 -15.05 13.17
C ILE A 26 -6.36 -14.09 12.24
N CYS A 27 -7.66 -13.89 12.45
CA CYS A 27 -8.43 -12.88 11.70
C CYS A 27 -8.31 -11.54 12.40
N CYS A 28 -7.88 -10.51 11.66
CA CYS A 28 -7.55 -9.19 12.19
C CYS A 28 -8.33 -8.08 11.51
N LYS A 29 -8.58 -7.01 12.27
CA LYS A 29 -8.99 -5.73 11.70
C LYS A 29 -7.78 -5.00 11.17
N GLY A 30 -7.99 -4.04 10.29
CA GLY A 30 -6.93 -3.20 9.77
C GLY A 30 -7.33 -2.46 8.53
N TYR A 31 -6.36 -2.29 7.64
CA TYR A 31 -6.55 -1.50 6.42
C TYR A 31 -5.98 -2.23 5.21
N GLU A 32 -6.71 -2.18 4.10
CA GLU A 32 -6.18 -2.51 2.78
C GLU A 32 -5.80 -1.22 2.08
N VAL A 33 -4.63 -1.20 1.47
CA VAL A 33 -4.04 0.01 0.89
C VAL A 33 -3.63 -0.27 -0.54
N GLU A 34 -4.10 0.58 -1.46
CA GLU A 34 -3.71 0.55 -2.86
C GLU A 34 -2.92 1.81 -3.18
N ILE A 35 -1.79 1.67 -3.85
CA ILE A 35 -0.89 2.76 -4.22
C ILE A 35 -0.88 2.89 -5.73
N PHE A 36 -1.17 4.09 -6.23
CA PHE A 36 -1.28 4.40 -7.64
C PHE A 36 -0.32 5.54 -8.03
N ASP A 37 -0.10 5.70 -9.32
CA ASP A 37 0.53 6.90 -9.86
C ASP A 37 -0.37 8.12 -9.61
N SER A 38 0.12 9.32 -9.93
CA SER A 38 -0.58 10.57 -9.62
C SER A 38 -1.95 10.71 -10.30
N GLU A 39 -2.16 10.03 -11.41
CA GLU A 39 -3.40 10.09 -12.19
C GLU A 39 -4.29 8.85 -12.03
N GLU A 40 -3.96 7.96 -11.12
CA GLU A 40 -4.67 6.69 -10.87
C GLU A 40 -4.75 5.77 -12.10
N LYS A 41 -3.81 5.87 -13.03
CA LYS A 41 -3.81 5.04 -14.25
C LYS A 41 -3.08 3.72 -14.05
N LEU A 42 -2.12 3.67 -13.13
CA LEU A 42 -1.30 2.50 -12.89
C LEU A 42 -1.28 2.17 -11.40
N LYS A 43 -1.72 0.97 -11.06
CA LYS A 43 -1.60 0.46 -9.69
C LYS A 43 -0.19 -0.05 -9.48
N LEU A 44 0.53 0.57 -8.56
CA LEU A 44 1.93 0.27 -8.30
C LEU A 44 2.11 -0.80 -7.24
N ASP A 45 1.22 -0.81 -6.24
CA ASP A 45 1.37 -1.74 -5.13
C ASP A 45 0.05 -1.89 -4.37
N GLU A 46 -0.02 -2.96 -3.59
CA GLU A 46 -1.15 -3.26 -2.72
C GLU A 46 -0.60 -3.88 -1.45
N ILE A 47 -0.91 -3.26 -0.31
CA ILE A 47 -0.42 -3.73 0.98
C ILE A 47 -1.58 -3.82 1.97
N SER A 48 -1.38 -4.55 3.05
CA SER A 48 -2.34 -4.61 4.15
C SER A 48 -1.65 -4.31 5.47
N ILE A 49 -2.38 -3.65 6.37
CA ILE A 49 -1.89 -3.24 7.68
C ILE A 49 -2.85 -3.82 8.72
N ALA A 50 -2.39 -4.78 9.51
CA ALA A 50 -3.23 -5.47 10.48
C ALA A 50 -2.98 -4.93 11.89
N VAL A 51 -4.08 -4.68 12.60
CA VAL A 51 -4.03 -4.30 14.01
C VAL A 51 -3.50 -5.47 14.83
N GLY A 52 -2.54 -5.19 15.70
CA GLY A 52 -1.86 -6.19 16.51
C GLY A 52 -0.61 -6.77 15.84
N PHE A 53 -0.32 -6.38 14.60
CA PHE A 53 0.85 -6.83 13.83
C PHE A 53 1.67 -5.64 13.34
N GLU A 54 1.23 -4.97 12.28
CA GLU A 54 1.94 -3.80 11.74
C GLU A 54 1.66 -2.54 12.54
N ILE A 55 0.47 -2.42 13.14
CA ILE A 55 0.11 -1.32 14.06
C ILE A 55 -0.50 -1.90 15.33
N LEU A 56 -0.45 -1.15 16.44
CA LEU A 56 -0.89 -1.63 17.74
C LEU A 56 -2.41 -1.53 17.94
N LYS A 57 -3.03 -0.52 17.37
CA LYS A 57 -4.46 -0.28 17.49
C LYS A 57 -5.01 0.31 16.20
N GLU A 58 -6.34 0.27 16.04
CA GLU A 58 -7.02 0.81 14.88
C GLU A 58 -6.96 2.34 14.89
N ASP A 59 -5.90 2.88 14.28
CA ASP A 59 -5.61 4.30 14.24
C ASP A 59 -5.16 4.66 12.82
N ILE A 60 -5.97 5.47 12.15
CA ILE A 60 -5.68 5.86 10.76
C ILE A 60 -4.40 6.68 10.64
N TYR A 61 -4.08 7.49 11.64
CA TYR A 61 -2.86 8.31 11.60
C TYR A 61 -1.60 7.43 11.70
N GLU A 62 -1.63 6.41 12.54
CA GLU A 62 -0.54 5.45 12.65
C GLU A 62 -0.39 4.66 11.33
N ALA A 63 -1.50 4.26 10.75
CA ALA A 63 -1.51 3.57 9.46
C ALA A 63 -0.96 4.47 8.35
N GLU A 64 -1.38 5.73 8.29
CA GLU A 64 -0.88 6.69 7.30
C GLU A 64 0.63 6.91 7.41
N GLN A 65 1.16 6.99 8.62
CA GLN A 65 2.59 7.15 8.82
C GLN A 65 3.36 5.93 8.31
N LEU A 66 2.85 4.74 8.59
CA LEU A 66 3.43 3.49 8.09
C LEU A 66 3.43 3.44 6.57
N ILE A 67 2.32 3.87 5.95
CA ILE A 67 2.20 3.93 4.48
C ILE A 67 3.24 4.88 3.90
N LYS A 68 3.42 6.06 4.49
CA LYS A 68 4.41 7.04 4.02
C LYS A 68 5.82 6.48 4.12
N ASP A 69 6.15 5.84 5.21
CA ASP A 69 7.46 5.20 5.39
C ASP A 69 7.69 4.10 4.36
N TYR A 70 6.67 3.31 4.08
CA TYR A 70 6.72 2.26 3.07
C TYR A 70 6.95 2.84 1.68
N ILE A 71 6.22 3.89 1.31
CA ILE A 71 6.38 4.57 0.02
C ILE A 71 7.78 5.15 -0.11
N ASP A 72 8.32 5.76 0.95
CA ASP A 72 9.67 6.30 0.94
C ASP A 72 10.72 5.23 0.64
N CYS A 73 10.53 4.02 1.14
CA CYS A 73 11.42 2.89 0.88
C CYS A 73 11.29 2.37 -0.56
N GLU A 74 10.09 2.40 -1.13
CA GLU A 74 9.78 1.80 -2.43
C GLU A 74 9.75 2.83 -3.58
N GLU A 75 10.01 4.09 -3.32
CA GLU A 75 9.83 5.17 -4.28
C GLU A 75 10.59 4.94 -5.59
N LYS A 76 11.83 4.49 -5.52
CA LYS A 76 12.64 4.24 -6.73
C LYS A 76 12.00 3.18 -7.62
N GLU A 77 11.50 2.12 -7.01
CA GLU A 77 10.83 1.04 -7.74
C GLU A 77 9.55 1.53 -8.41
N TYR A 78 8.78 2.35 -7.69
CA TYR A 78 7.54 2.92 -8.23
C TYR A 78 7.82 3.84 -9.41
N VAL A 79 8.82 4.69 -9.31
CA VAL A 79 9.22 5.58 -10.40
C VAL A 79 9.66 4.78 -11.64
N TYR A 80 10.43 3.71 -11.42
CA TYR A 80 10.83 2.82 -12.49
C TYR A 80 9.62 2.17 -13.17
N MET A 81 8.64 1.71 -12.40
CA MET A 81 7.41 1.11 -12.94
C MET A 81 6.62 2.10 -13.79
N ILE A 82 6.51 3.35 -13.34
CA ILE A 82 5.81 4.41 -14.06
C ILE A 82 6.52 4.71 -15.38
N ASP A 83 7.84 4.87 -15.34
CA ASP A 83 8.65 5.17 -16.53
C ASP A 83 8.58 4.05 -17.55
N GLU A 84 8.63 2.80 -17.10
CA GLU A 84 8.52 1.64 -17.98
C GLU A 84 7.12 1.56 -18.62
N HIS A 85 6.08 1.84 -17.86
CA HIS A 85 4.70 1.86 -18.36
C HIS A 85 4.52 2.94 -19.44
N GLU A 86 5.06 4.13 -19.23
CA GLU A 86 5.01 5.23 -20.19
C GLU A 86 5.78 4.88 -21.48
N ALA A 87 6.94 4.25 -21.35
CA ALA A 87 7.74 3.81 -22.50
C ALA A 87 6.99 2.78 -23.36
N LEU A 88 6.31 1.83 -22.71
CA LEU A 88 5.49 0.83 -23.41
C LEU A 88 4.31 1.48 -24.15
N ASN A 89 3.66 2.45 -23.54
CA ASN A 89 2.57 3.18 -24.17
C ASN A 89 3.03 3.97 -25.40
N LEU A 90 4.22 4.55 -25.35
CA LEU A 90 4.80 5.26 -26.49
C LEU A 90 5.14 4.31 -27.66
N GLN A 91 5.60 3.10 -27.36
CA GLN A 91 5.92 2.10 -28.37
C GLN A 91 4.69 1.53 -29.06
N ASN A 92 3.54 1.57 -28.42
CA ASN A 92 2.29 1.01 -28.93
C ASN A 92 1.43 2.02 -29.70
N ARG A 93 1.95 3.20 -29.96
CA ARG A 93 1.24 4.22 -30.74
C ARG A 93 1.44 4.05 -32.25
#